data_12ecb999831c7590fbb39772e09131a2
#
_entry.id   12ecb999831c7590fbb39772e09131a2
#
_cell.length_a   1.000
_cell.length_b   1.000
_cell.length_c   1.000
_cell.angle_alpha   90.00
_cell.angle_beta   90.00
_cell.angle_gamma   90.00
#
_symmetry.space_group_name_H-M   'P 1'
#
loop_
_entity.id
_entity.type
_entity.pdbx_description
1 polymer ?
#
loop_
_entity_poly.entity_id
_entity_poly.type
_entity_poly.pdbx_seq_one_letter_code
_entity_poly.pdbx_strand_id
1 'polypeptide(L)'
;MLDVADVLEARQRVMEVARHTSLDYSHTFSEATGANISLKLENLQRTGSFKIRGATNKLAHLDDEERAAGVVTASAGNHAQGVALAADRAGIDAKIVMPEYAPVSKVEATRAYGAEVVLHGIDYDEAQEMAHELQETEGRSYVHAFDDYDVMAGQGTLGLEIVEDEPNVETVVVPVGGGGLISGVATAVKANDPETRVIGVQAEGASAMAQSLEKGERVGTETVDTIADGVAVGKPGSLTYEVVSERVDEVVTVSDAAIARTVVDLLERSKTLVEGAGAIALAAIVEEAFDYEDGETIVPALCGGNIDLNVLRNVITRGLVEDGRYLKLKTTLEDRPGALEQLITVIADARANIFGIEHERTSLEMSVGATEVELDLETRGHSHVAELIAELEAEGYEVEILV
;
A
#
# COMPACT_ATOMS: atom_id res chain seq x y z
N MET A 1 8.48 14.54 -23.11
CA MET A 1 7.77 14.66 -21.81
C MET A 1 6.37 14.16 -21.99
N LEU A 2 5.75 13.51 -21.00
CA LEU A 2 4.37 13.01 -21.06
C LEU A 2 3.38 14.16 -21.32
N ASP A 3 2.44 13.99 -22.24
CA ASP A 3 1.40 14.98 -22.60
C ASP A 3 0.01 14.40 -22.32
N VAL A 4 -0.97 15.28 -22.15
CA VAL A 4 -2.38 14.86 -21.99
C VAL A 4 -2.91 14.16 -23.23
N ALA A 5 -2.42 14.50 -24.43
CA ALA A 5 -2.77 13.80 -25.66
C ALA A 5 -2.41 12.31 -25.58
N ASP A 6 -1.26 11.97 -25.01
CA ASP A 6 -0.82 10.57 -24.79
C ASP A 6 -1.81 9.83 -23.87
N VAL A 7 -2.29 10.51 -22.82
CA VAL A 7 -3.27 9.95 -21.87
C VAL A 7 -4.64 9.74 -22.53
N LEU A 8 -5.09 10.70 -23.35
CA LEU A 8 -6.36 10.60 -24.09
C LEU A 8 -6.33 9.48 -25.12
N GLU A 9 -5.19 9.27 -25.80
CA GLU A 9 -5.00 8.13 -26.69
C GLU A 9 -4.96 6.81 -25.93
N ALA A 10 -4.24 6.76 -24.79
CA ALA A 10 -4.19 5.59 -23.93
C ALA A 10 -5.57 5.16 -23.45
N ARG A 11 -6.46 6.11 -23.16
CA ARG A 11 -7.82 5.84 -22.71
C ARG A 11 -8.57 4.89 -23.63
N GLN A 12 -8.49 5.06 -24.95
CA GLN A 12 -9.20 4.22 -25.91
C GLN A 12 -8.78 2.74 -25.79
N ARG A 13 -7.49 2.49 -25.57
CA ARG A 13 -6.92 1.15 -25.45
C ARG A 13 -7.19 0.55 -24.05
N VAL A 14 -7.03 1.37 -23.02
CA VAL A 14 -7.18 0.95 -21.61
C VAL A 14 -8.63 0.55 -21.32
N MET A 15 -9.63 1.29 -21.80
CA MET A 15 -11.05 1.00 -21.57
C MET A 15 -11.52 -0.34 -22.14
N GLU A 16 -10.80 -0.95 -23.09
CA GLU A 16 -11.13 -2.28 -23.60
C GLU A 16 -10.82 -3.39 -22.57
N VAL A 17 -9.86 -3.15 -21.69
CA VAL A 17 -9.37 -4.13 -20.71
C VAL A 17 -9.65 -3.71 -19.28
N ALA A 18 -9.31 -2.50 -18.87
CA ALA A 18 -9.56 -2.00 -17.52
C ALA A 18 -11.04 -1.63 -17.32
N ARG A 19 -11.46 -1.52 -16.06
CA ARG A 19 -12.78 -1.02 -15.67
C ARG A 19 -12.69 0.47 -15.37
N HIS A 20 -13.73 1.22 -15.67
CA HIS A 20 -13.99 2.48 -14.98
C HIS A 20 -14.39 2.14 -13.56
N THR A 21 -13.56 2.48 -12.58
CA THR A 21 -13.82 2.16 -11.16
C THR A 21 -14.69 3.25 -10.54
N SER A 22 -15.49 2.89 -9.55
CA SER A 22 -16.36 3.87 -8.90
C SER A 22 -15.56 4.91 -8.11
N LEU A 23 -16.18 6.08 -8.00
CA LEU A 23 -15.81 7.14 -7.08
C LEU A 23 -16.93 7.23 -6.04
N ASP A 24 -16.65 6.79 -4.81
CA ASP A 24 -17.66 6.63 -3.77
C ASP A 24 -17.46 7.67 -2.67
N TYR A 25 -18.46 8.55 -2.46
CA TYR A 25 -18.45 9.51 -1.34
C TYR A 25 -18.44 8.78 -0.01
N SER A 26 -17.55 9.17 0.89
CA SER A 26 -17.41 8.59 2.21
C SER A 26 -17.88 9.54 3.31
N HIS A 27 -19.09 9.36 3.78
CA HIS A 27 -19.64 10.16 4.89
C HIS A 27 -18.77 10.08 6.15
N THR A 28 -18.28 8.89 6.49
CA THR A 28 -17.46 8.69 7.70
C THR A 28 -16.14 9.42 7.66
N PHE A 29 -15.41 9.33 6.54
CA PHE A 29 -14.13 10.04 6.43
C PHE A 29 -14.34 11.54 6.24
N SER A 30 -15.42 11.95 5.59
CA SER A 30 -15.75 13.39 5.50
C SER A 30 -16.07 14.00 6.85
N GLU A 31 -16.84 13.31 7.71
CA GLU A 31 -17.09 13.78 9.08
C GLU A 31 -15.82 13.81 9.94
N ALA A 32 -14.92 12.84 9.75
CA ALA A 32 -13.70 12.75 10.55
C ALA A 32 -12.66 13.81 10.19
N THR A 33 -12.61 14.23 8.92
CA THR A 33 -11.59 15.15 8.40
C THR A 33 -12.06 16.57 8.18
N GLY A 34 -13.39 16.80 8.16
CA GLY A 34 -13.98 18.09 7.79
C GLY A 34 -14.01 18.37 6.28
N ALA A 35 -13.34 17.57 5.46
CA ALA A 35 -13.33 17.69 4.01
C ALA A 35 -14.43 16.83 3.34
N ASN A 36 -14.72 17.05 2.06
CA ASN A 36 -15.59 16.18 1.26
C ASN A 36 -14.76 15.07 0.60
N ILE A 37 -14.75 13.88 1.19
CA ILE A 37 -13.91 12.76 0.75
C ILE A 37 -14.68 11.82 -0.17
N SER A 38 -14.18 11.64 -1.41
CA SER A 38 -14.67 10.65 -2.37
C SER A 38 -13.56 9.66 -2.73
N LEU A 39 -13.74 8.38 -2.41
CA LEU A 39 -12.74 7.32 -2.57
C LEU A 39 -12.73 6.80 -4.01
N LYS A 40 -11.61 6.91 -4.73
CA LYS A 40 -11.43 6.27 -6.05
C LYS A 40 -10.98 4.83 -5.88
N LEU A 41 -11.85 3.87 -6.18
CA LEU A 41 -11.71 2.46 -5.81
C LEU A 41 -10.91 1.63 -6.81
N GLU A 42 -9.64 1.95 -7.06
CA GLU A 42 -8.75 1.17 -7.94
C GLU A 42 -8.31 -0.19 -7.35
N ASN A 43 -8.49 -0.41 -6.07
CA ASN A 43 -8.39 -1.72 -5.45
C ASN A 43 -9.43 -2.73 -5.99
N LEU A 44 -10.52 -2.26 -6.58
CA LEU A 44 -11.55 -3.07 -7.25
C LEU A 44 -11.33 -3.21 -8.76
N GLN A 45 -10.21 -2.74 -9.27
CA GLN A 45 -9.83 -2.91 -10.67
C GLN A 45 -9.64 -4.41 -10.99
N ARG A 46 -9.59 -4.78 -12.29
CA ARG A 46 -9.47 -6.19 -12.77
C ARG A 46 -8.21 -6.80 -12.19
N THR A 47 -7.35 -6.89 -11.85
CA THR A 47 -6.20 -7.47 -11.18
C THR A 47 -6.03 -6.96 -9.73
N GLY A 48 -7.06 -6.33 -9.17
CA GLY A 48 -6.99 -5.77 -7.82
C GLY A 48 -6.10 -4.53 -7.69
N SER A 49 -5.68 -3.89 -8.80
CA SER A 49 -4.87 -2.67 -8.79
C SER A 49 -4.87 -1.94 -10.13
N PHE A 50 -4.46 -0.67 -10.12
CA PHE A 50 -4.34 0.19 -11.29
C PHE A 50 -3.34 -0.29 -12.37
N LYS A 51 -2.43 -1.20 -12.05
CA LYS A 51 -1.30 -1.59 -12.92
C LYS A 51 -1.72 -2.10 -14.30
N ILE A 52 -2.90 -2.68 -14.43
CA ILE A 52 -3.45 -3.12 -15.72
C ILE A 52 -3.56 -1.98 -16.74
N ARG A 53 -3.80 -0.74 -16.31
CA ARG A 53 -3.95 0.42 -17.17
C ARG A 53 -2.68 0.71 -17.97
N GLY A 54 -1.56 0.91 -17.28
CA GLY A 54 -0.26 1.15 -17.90
C GLY A 54 0.26 -0.05 -18.69
N ALA A 55 0.08 -1.27 -18.18
CA ALA A 55 0.45 -2.48 -18.90
C ALA A 55 -0.30 -2.60 -20.22
N THR A 56 -1.62 -2.40 -20.23
CA THR A 56 -2.43 -2.44 -21.46
C THR A 56 -1.96 -1.43 -22.49
N ASN A 57 -1.72 -0.18 -22.08
CA ASN A 57 -1.27 0.85 -23.02
C ASN A 57 0.13 0.55 -23.56
N LYS A 58 1.07 0.09 -22.73
CA LYS A 58 2.43 -0.30 -23.14
C LYS A 58 2.39 -1.40 -24.20
N LEU A 59 1.66 -2.48 -23.94
CA LEU A 59 1.61 -3.62 -24.85
C LEU A 59 0.93 -3.28 -26.17
N ALA A 60 0.03 -2.29 -26.18
CA ALA A 60 -0.61 -1.83 -27.42
C ALA A 60 0.33 -1.04 -28.35
N HIS A 61 1.45 -0.50 -27.82
CA HIS A 61 2.46 0.24 -28.61
C HIS A 61 3.56 -0.67 -29.18
N LEU A 62 3.59 -1.95 -28.82
CA LEU A 62 4.56 -2.89 -29.38
C LEU A 62 4.31 -3.10 -30.87
N ASP A 63 5.38 -3.09 -31.67
CA ASP A 63 5.32 -3.45 -33.08
C ASP A 63 5.15 -4.98 -33.30
N ASP A 64 5.00 -5.41 -34.56
CA ASP A 64 4.72 -6.80 -34.87
C ASP A 64 5.89 -7.73 -34.48
N GLU A 65 7.15 -7.28 -34.55
CA GLU A 65 8.34 -8.06 -34.16
C GLU A 65 8.41 -8.18 -32.64
N GLU A 66 8.20 -7.11 -31.91
CA GLU A 66 8.14 -7.07 -30.45
C GLU A 66 6.99 -7.95 -29.90
N ARG A 67 5.81 -7.87 -30.52
CA ARG A 67 4.65 -8.72 -30.16
C ARG A 67 4.97 -10.21 -30.37
N ALA A 68 5.65 -10.53 -31.46
CA ALA A 68 6.02 -11.92 -31.76
C ALA A 68 7.10 -12.46 -30.81
N ALA A 69 8.04 -11.62 -30.37
CA ALA A 69 9.06 -11.98 -29.40
C ALA A 69 8.48 -12.10 -27.97
N GLY A 70 7.40 -11.39 -27.68
CA GLY A 70 6.76 -11.38 -26.35
C GLY A 70 7.37 -10.37 -25.41
N VAL A 71 6.85 -10.35 -24.17
CA VAL A 71 7.26 -9.41 -23.13
C VAL A 71 7.88 -10.09 -21.91
N VAL A 72 8.66 -9.34 -21.16
CA VAL A 72 9.24 -9.77 -19.89
C VAL A 72 9.18 -8.62 -18.86
N THR A 73 9.01 -8.97 -17.59
CA THR A 73 9.17 -8.04 -16.47
C THR A 73 9.59 -8.78 -15.21
N ALA A 74 10.17 -8.05 -14.25
CA ALA A 74 10.42 -8.54 -12.89
C ALA A 74 9.40 -7.93 -11.93
N SER A 75 8.59 -8.75 -11.27
CA SER A 75 7.68 -8.32 -10.21
C SER A 75 7.00 -9.52 -9.56
N ALA A 76 6.87 -9.52 -8.23
CA ALA A 76 6.06 -10.48 -7.50
C ALA A 76 4.73 -9.88 -6.99
N GLY A 77 4.33 -8.69 -7.49
CA GLY A 77 3.16 -7.95 -7.00
C GLY A 77 2.18 -7.56 -8.12
N ASN A 78 1.59 -6.38 -7.93
CA ASN A 78 0.55 -5.83 -8.80
C ASN A 78 0.97 -5.68 -10.27
N HIS A 79 2.24 -5.33 -10.51
CA HIS A 79 2.74 -5.15 -11.87
C HIS A 79 2.79 -6.49 -12.64
N ALA A 80 3.21 -7.56 -11.98
CA ALA A 80 3.19 -8.91 -12.53
C ALA A 80 1.81 -9.31 -13.08
N GLN A 81 0.78 -9.15 -12.24
CA GLN A 81 -0.59 -9.49 -12.60
C GLN A 81 -1.16 -8.57 -13.69
N GLY A 82 -0.82 -7.26 -13.62
CA GLY A 82 -1.21 -6.30 -14.64
C GLY A 82 -0.64 -6.64 -16.01
N VAL A 83 0.66 -6.95 -16.09
CA VAL A 83 1.32 -7.36 -17.35
C VAL A 83 0.78 -8.70 -17.85
N ALA A 84 0.62 -9.68 -16.95
CA ALA A 84 0.10 -11.00 -17.32
C ALA A 84 -1.29 -10.91 -17.98
N LEU A 85 -2.24 -10.20 -17.35
CA LEU A 85 -3.58 -10.04 -17.90
C LEU A 85 -3.57 -9.21 -19.19
N ALA A 86 -2.77 -8.13 -19.27
CA ALA A 86 -2.68 -7.32 -20.49
C ALA A 86 -2.13 -8.14 -21.65
N ALA A 87 -1.13 -8.98 -21.43
CA ALA A 87 -0.53 -9.84 -22.43
C ALA A 87 -1.50 -10.93 -22.90
N ASP A 88 -2.21 -11.60 -21.99
CA ASP A 88 -3.28 -12.56 -22.33
C ASP A 88 -4.33 -11.93 -23.25
N ARG A 89 -4.82 -10.72 -22.90
CA ARG A 89 -5.80 -9.99 -23.69
C ARG A 89 -5.30 -9.56 -25.05
N ALA A 90 -4.01 -9.26 -25.15
CA ALA A 90 -3.36 -8.86 -26.41
C ALA A 90 -2.89 -10.04 -27.26
N GLY A 91 -2.95 -11.28 -26.73
CA GLY A 91 -2.39 -12.49 -27.37
C GLY A 91 -0.86 -12.47 -27.48
N ILE A 92 -0.18 -11.86 -26.51
CA ILE A 92 1.28 -11.73 -26.42
C ILE A 92 1.80 -12.69 -25.36
N ASP A 93 2.87 -13.40 -25.66
CA ASP A 93 3.53 -14.26 -24.68
C ASP A 93 4.24 -13.42 -23.60
N ALA A 94 4.02 -13.73 -22.33
CA ALA A 94 4.59 -12.98 -21.20
C ALA A 94 5.37 -13.87 -20.26
N LYS A 95 6.61 -13.47 -19.94
CA LYS A 95 7.42 -14.06 -18.87
C LYS A 95 7.53 -13.08 -17.72
N ILE A 96 7.19 -13.56 -16.51
CA ILE A 96 7.28 -12.79 -15.29
C ILE A 96 8.33 -13.43 -14.39
N VAL A 97 9.40 -12.69 -14.13
CA VAL A 97 10.45 -13.17 -13.22
C VAL A 97 10.12 -12.74 -11.79
N MET A 98 10.17 -13.69 -10.87
CA MET A 98 9.91 -13.47 -9.45
C MET A 98 11.02 -14.10 -8.61
N PRO A 99 11.35 -13.57 -7.44
CA PRO A 99 12.24 -14.24 -6.48
C PRO A 99 11.75 -15.65 -6.14
N GLU A 100 12.67 -16.57 -5.84
CA GLU A 100 12.33 -17.97 -5.51
C GLU A 100 11.41 -18.10 -4.30
N TYR A 101 11.47 -17.13 -3.38
CA TYR A 101 10.65 -17.08 -2.17
C TYR A 101 9.36 -16.26 -2.32
N ALA A 102 8.98 -15.90 -3.55
CA ALA A 102 7.71 -15.20 -3.78
C ALA A 102 6.52 -16.01 -3.23
N PRO A 103 5.53 -15.37 -2.57
CA PRO A 103 4.37 -16.06 -2.03
C PRO A 103 3.66 -16.90 -3.10
N VAL A 104 3.35 -18.15 -2.76
CA VAL A 104 2.70 -19.10 -3.68
C VAL A 104 1.41 -18.54 -4.27
N SER A 105 0.63 -17.83 -3.46
CA SER A 105 -0.60 -17.16 -3.90
C SER A 105 -0.37 -16.14 -5.02
N LYS A 106 0.73 -15.37 -4.97
CA LYS A 106 1.10 -14.38 -5.99
C LYS A 106 1.58 -15.06 -7.28
N VAL A 107 2.37 -16.14 -7.15
CA VAL A 107 2.83 -16.96 -8.28
C VAL A 107 1.65 -17.59 -9.02
N GLU A 108 0.74 -18.22 -8.27
CA GLU A 108 -0.45 -18.87 -8.85
C GLU A 108 -1.41 -17.87 -9.48
N ALA A 109 -1.65 -16.71 -8.84
CA ALA A 109 -2.47 -15.65 -9.40
C ALA A 109 -1.91 -15.15 -10.74
N THR A 110 -0.59 -14.95 -10.84
CA THR A 110 0.05 -14.49 -12.08
C THR A 110 -0.05 -15.55 -13.19
N ARG A 111 0.18 -16.83 -12.86
CA ARG A 111 -0.03 -17.94 -13.80
C ARG A 111 -1.48 -18.07 -14.27
N ALA A 112 -2.44 -17.82 -13.37
CA ALA A 112 -3.86 -17.86 -13.72
C ALA A 112 -4.26 -16.76 -14.73
N TYR A 113 -3.48 -15.70 -14.85
CA TYR A 113 -3.62 -14.69 -15.91
C TYR A 113 -2.88 -15.03 -17.21
N GLY A 114 -2.32 -16.25 -17.34
CA GLY A 114 -1.75 -16.76 -18.60
C GLY A 114 -0.26 -16.57 -18.78
N ALA A 115 0.45 -15.91 -17.87
CA ALA A 115 1.90 -15.68 -17.98
C ALA A 115 2.72 -16.91 -17.54
N GLU A 116 3.87 -17.11 -18.18
CA GLU A 116 4.93 -17.98 -17.66
C GLU A 116 5.63 -17.29 -16.48
N VAL A 117 5.69 -17.95 -15.32
CA VAL A 117 6.42 -17.46 -14.15
C VAL A 117 7.74 -18.16 -14.02
N VAL A 118 8.83 -17.40 -14.10
CA VAL A 118 10.22 -17.83 -13.89
C VAL A 118 10.61 -17.45 -12.46
N LEU A 119 10.93 -18.45 -11.64
CA LEU A 119 11.44 -18.21 -10.28
C LEU A 119 12.95 -18.14 -10.33
N HIS A 120 13.54 -17.01 -9.91
CA HIS A 120 14.98 -16.80 -9.95
C HIS A 120 15.43 -15.76 -8.90
N GLY A 121 16.53 -16.10 -8.23
CA GLY A 121 17.17 -15.21 -7.26
C GLY A 121 16.50 -15.16 -5.89
N ILE A 122 17.17 -14.50 -4.96
CA ILE A 122 16.72 -14.39 -3.57
C ILE A 122 15.91 -13.09 -3.32
N ASP A 123 16.05 -12.10 -4.20
CA ASP A 123 15.40 -10.78 -4.06
C ASP A 123 14.93 -10.23 -5.42
N TYR A 124 14.43 -9.00 -5.37
CA TYR A 124 13.94 -8.30 -6.56
C TYR A 124 15.06 -7.98 -7.56
N ASP A 125 16.24 -7.62 -7.08
CA ASP A 125 17.34 -7.16 -7.93
C ASP A 125 17.86 -8.34 -8.79
N GLU A 126 18.05 -9.52 -8.21
CA GLU A 126 18.43 -10.73 -8.93
C GLU A 126 17.33 -11.18 -9.93
N ALA A 127 16.06 -11.05 -9.54
CA ALA A 127 14.95 -11.33 -10.46
C ALA A 127 14.92 -10.33 -11.63
N GLN A 128 15.25 -9.06 -11.40
CA GLN A 128 15.34 -8.03 -12.43
C GLN A 128 16.52 -8.28 -13.38
N GLU A 129 17.68 -8.67 -12.87
CA GLU A 129 18.84 -9.06 -13.70
C GLU A 129 18.48 -10.20 -14.65
N MET A 130 17.82 -11.25 -14.16
CA MET A 130 17.34 -12.35 -15.01
C MET A 130 16.32 -11.88 -16.05
N ALA A 131 15.42 -10.95 -15.69
CA ALA A 131 14.46 -10.42 -16.66
C ALA A 131 15.17 -9.64 -17.79
N HIS A 132 16.25 -8.90 -17.48
CA HIS A 132 17.08 -8.25 -18.50
C HIS A 132 17.89 -9.27 -19.33
N GLU A 133 18.37 -10.35 -18.73
CA GLU A 133 19.01 -11.43 -19.49
C GLU A 133 18.03 -12.07 -20.49
N LEU A 134 16.78 -12.30 -20.09
CA LEU A 134 15.73 -12.81 -20.99
C LEU A 134 15.36 -11.78 -22.08
N GLN A 135 15.36 -10.49 -21.75
CA GLN A 135 15.21 -9.43 -22.74
C GLN A 135 16.28 -9.52 -23.84
N GLU A 136 17.55 -9.66 -23.46
CA GLU A 136 18.67 -9.69 -24.40
C GLU A 136 18.73 -11.00 -25.18
N THR A 137 18.53 -12.15 -24.54
CA THR A 137 18.73 -13.47 -25.14
C THR A 137 17.54 -13.94 -25.97
N GLU A 138 16.31 -13.58 -25.58
CA GLU A 138 15.08 -13.96 -26.27
C GLU A 138 14.48 -12.83 -27.12
N GLY A 139 15.06 -11.62 -27.06
CA GLY A 139 14.59 -10.44 -27.79
C GLY A 139 13.26 -9.89 -27.28
N ARG A 140 12.86 -10.20 -26.04
CA ARG A 140 11.59 -9.75 -25.44
C ARG A 140 11.61 -8.28 -25.11
N SER A 141 10.46 -7.63 -25.18
CA SER A 141 10.30 -6.25 -24.72
C SER A 141 10.15 -6.21 -23.21
N TYR A 142 11.01 -5.46 -22.52
CA TYR A 142 10.90 -5.25 -21.07
C TYR A 142 9.79 -4.27 -20.75
N VAL A 143 8.86 -4.67 -19.89
CA VAL A 143 7.76 -3.80 -19.42
C VAL A 143 8.11 -3.24 -18.05
N HIS A 144 8.55 -1.97 -18.02
CA HIS A 144 8.94 -1.31 -16.78
C HIS A 144 7.72 -1.00 -15.91
N ALA A 145 7.86 -1.12 -14.59
CA ALA A 145 6.74 -0.96 -13.66
C ALA A 145 6.21 0.48 -13.52
N PHE A 146 7.01 1.50 -13.89
CA PHE A 146 6.68 2.91 -13.73
C PHE A 146 7.47 3.89 -14.62
N ASP A 147 8.75 3.65 -14.94
CA ASP A 147 9.62 4.60 -15.65
C ASP A 147 9.56 4.39 -17.17
N ASP A 148 8.37 4.58 -17.73
CA ASP A 148 8.07 4.42 -19.15
C ASP A 148 6.87 5.33 -19.50
N TYR A 149 6.97 6.14 -20.56
CA TYR A 149 5.93 7.10 -20.95
C TYR A 149 4.62 6.42 -21.32
N ASP A 150 4.64 5.26 -22.00
CA ASP A 150 3.43 4.52 -22.34
C ASP A 150 2.74 3.98 -21.09
N VAL A 151 3.53 3.52 -20.11
CA VAL A 151 3.00 3.07 -18.81
C VAL A 151 2.37 4.25 -18.07
N MET A 152 3.07 5.38 -17.97
CA MET A 152 2.55 6.58 -17.31
C MET A 152 1.27 7.09 -17.99
N ALA A 153 1.22 7.12 -19.33
CA ALA A 153 0.04 7.53 -20.09
C ALA A 153 -1.17 6.64 -19.77
N GLY A 154 -0.95 5.31 -19.72
CA GLY A 154 -2.00 4.36 -19.31
C GLY A 154 -2.50 4.62 -17.89
N GLN A 155 -1.60 4.89 -16.93
CA GLN A 155 -1.97 5.23 -15.54
C GLN A 155 -2.73 6.55 -15.45
N GLY A 156 -2.44 7.52 -16.34
CA GLY A 156 -3.10 8.81 -16.39
C GLY A 156 -4.60 8.72 -16.70
N THR A 157 -5.07 7.61 -17.29
CA THR A 157 -6.51 7.37 -17.52
C THR A 157 -7.31 7.36 -16.22
N LEU A 158 -6.68 7.04 -15.06
CA LEU A 158 -7.29 7.19 -13.75
C LEU A 158 -7.59 8.66 -13.42
N GLY A 159 -6.66 9.56 -13.73
CA GLY A 159 -6.87 11.00 -13.55
C GLY A 159 -8.02 11.55 -14.41
N LEU A 160 -8.18 11.06 -15.67
CA LEU A 160 -9.32 11.41 -16.51
C LEU A 160 -10.64 10.94 -15.89
N GLU A 161 -10.69 9.73 -15.36
CA GLU A 161 -11.90 9.23 -14.66
C GLU A 161 -12.24 10.08 -13.41
N ILE A 162 -11.23 10.48 -12.63
CA ILE A 162 -11.44 11.30 -11.42
C ILE A 162 -12.08 12.64 -11.79
N VAL A 163 -11.55 13.36 -12.77
CA VAL A 163 -12.08 14.69 -13.13
C VAL A 163 -13.42 14.60 -13.88
N GLU A 164 -13.75 13.46 -14.48
CA GLU A 164 -15.06 13.21 -15.08
C GLU A 164 -16.12 12.87 -14.02
N ASP A 165 -15.76 12.04 -13.02
CA ASP A 165 -16.65 11.60 -11.94
C ASP A 165 -16.88 12.72 -10.91
N GLU A 166 -15.86 13.57 -10.65
CA GLU A 166 -15.91 14.73 -9.74
C GLU A 166 -15.33 15.99 -10.42
N PRO A 167 -16.17 16.69 -11.22
CA PRO A 167 -15.72 17.90 -11.93
C PRO A 167 -15.28 19.06 -11.04
N ASN A 168 -15.65 19.02 -9.74
CA ASN A 168 -15.30 20.05 -8.77
C ASN A 168 -14.19 19.57 -7.80
N VAL A 169 -13.43 18.56 -8.17
CA VAL A 169 -12.31 18.09 -7.35
C VAL A 169 -11.26 19.20 -7.17
N GLU A 170 -10.90 19.49 -5.93
CA GLU A 170 -9.92 20.52 -5.58
C GLU A 170 -8.56 19.92 -5.28
N THR A 171 -8.54 18.69 -4.69
CA THR A 171 -7.29 17.98 -4.39
C THR A 171 -7.40 16.49 -4.72
N VAL A 172 -6.43 15.97 -5.47
CA VAL A 172 -6.27 14.55 -5.77
C VAL A 172 -5.05 14.02 -5.01
N VAL A 173 -5.23 12.97 -4.20
CA VAL A 173 -4.15 12.39 -3.38
C VAL A 173 -3.77 11.02 -3.94
N VAL A 174 -2.48 10.84 -4.28
CA VAL A 174 -2.00 9.69 -5.06
C VAL A 174 -0.81 9.00 -4.38
N PRO A 175 -0.85 7.67 -4.20
CA PRO A 175 0.31 6.91 -3.72
C PRO A 175 1.51 7.01 -4.65
N VAL A 176 2.71 7.16 -4.08
CA VAL A 176 3.96 7.31 -4.82
C VAL A 176 4.98 6.24 -4.41
N GLY A 177 5.22 5.27 -5.30
CA GLY A 177 6.43 4.45 -5.27
C GLY A 177 7.48 5.05 -6.22
N GLY A 178 7.68 4.43 -7.38
CA GLY A 178 8.58 4.95 -8.42
C GLY A 178 8.05 6.15 -9.22
N GLY A 179 6.81 6.60 -8.99
CA GLY A 179 6.23 7.81 -9.55
C GLY A 179 5.34 7.63 -10.80
N GLY A 180 5.19 6.41 -11.35
CA GLY A 180 4.46 6.22 -12.62
C GLY A 180 2.97 6.56 -12.56
N LEU A 181 2.28 6.22 -11.46
CA LEU A 181 0.86 6.52 -11.29
C LEU A 181 0.63 8.04 -11.19
N ILE A 182 1.31 8.68 -10.25
CA ILE A 182 1.14 10.11 -10.01
C ILE A 182 1.54 10.95 -11.22
N SER A 183 2.58 10.54 -11.97
CA SER A 183 2.97 11.21 -13.22
C SER A 183 1.84 11.24 -14.24
N GLY A 184 1.17 10.11 -14.45
CA GLY A 184 0.02 10.02 -15.34
C GLY A 184 -1.18 10.81 -14.82
N VAL A 185 -1.54 10.62 -13.55
CA VAL A 185 -2.68 11.31 -12.91
C VAL A 185 -2.49 12.82 -12.93
N ALA A 186 -1.31 13.32 -12.50
CA ALA A 186 -1.03 14.74 -12.51
C ALA A 186 -1.10 15.35 -13.92
N THR A 187 -0.61 14.62 -14.93
CA THR A 187 -0.72 15.05 -16.32
C THR A 187 -2.19 15.25 -16.75
N ALA A 188 -3.07 14.32 -16.40
CA ALA A 188 -4.49 14.39 -16.75
C ALA A 188 -5.22 15.49 -15.94
N VAL A 189 -4.99 15.54 -14.62
CA VAL A 189 -5.67 16.48 -13.71
C VAL A 189 -5.27 17.92 -14.04
N LYS A 190 -3.97 18.21 -14.13
CA LYS A 190 -3.46 19.57 -14.43
C LYS A 190 -3.85 20.07 -15.82
N ALA A 191 -4.05 19.17 -16.77
CA ALA A 191 -4.56 19.54 -18.10
C ALA A 191 -6.04 19.89 -18.10
N ASN A 192 -6.83 19.31 -17.17
CA ASN A 192 -8.24 19.64 -16.99
C ASN A 192 -8.40 20.96 -16.24
N ASP A 193 -7.73 21.11 -15.10
CA ASP A 193 -7.68 22.33 -14.32
C ASP A 193 -6.29 22.45 -13.63
N PRO A 194 -5.46 23.46 -14.01
CA PRO A 194 -4.15 23.68 -13.40
C PRO A 194 -4.20 24.00 -11.88
N GLU A 195 -5.34 24.52 -11.38
CA GLU A 195 -5.49 24.88 -9.97
C GLU A 195 -5.81 23.66 -9.09
N THR A 196 -6.35 22.57 -9.65
CA THR A 196 -6.55 21.33 -8.89
C THR A 196 -5.22 20.80 -8.36
N ARG A 197 -5.10 20.65 -7.05
CA ARG A 197 -3.88 20.19 -6.40
C ARG A 197 -3.68 18.68 -6.60
N VAL A 198 -2.43 18.27 -6.80
CA VAL A 198 -2.05 16.85 -6.84
C VAL A 198 -1.00 16.60 -5.76
N ILE A 199 -1.39 15.85 -4.74
CA ILE A 199 -0.55 15.52 -3.59
C ILE A 199 -0.07 14.07 -3.72
N GLY A 200 1.24 13.88 -3.70
CA GLY A 200 1.87 12.55 -3.63
C GLY A 200 2.04 12.08 -2.19
N VAL A 201 1.87 10.78 -1.94
CA VAL A 201 2.09 10.22 -0.61
C VAL A 201 3.05 9.05 -0.68
N GLN A 202 4.09 9.07 0.15
CA GLN A 202 5.02 7.97 0.36
C GLN A 202 4.99 7.45 1.80
N ALA A 203 5.38 6.21 2.01
CA ALA A 203 5.69 5.75 3.35
C ALA A 203 7.03 6.36 3.82
N GLU A 204 7.16 6.68 5.11
CA GLU A 204 8.40 7.22 5.69
C GLU A 204 9.61 6.33 5.37
N GLY A 205 9.42 4.99 5.47
CA GLY A 205 10.45 4.00 5.16
C GLY A 205 10.74 3.81 3.66
N ALA A 206 10.06 4.56 2.75
CA ALA A 206 10.22 4.48 1.29
C ALA A 206 10.06 5.86 0.64
N SER A 207 10.72 6.90 1.17
CA SER A 207 10.51 8.33 0.85
C SER A 207 11.46 8.89 -0.22
N ALA A 208 11.97 8.06 -1.12
CA ALA A 208 13.00 8.45 -2.09
C ALA A 208 12.56 9.58 -3.05
N MET A 209 11.28 9.67 -3.43
CA MET A 209 10.77 10.76 -4.28
C MET A 209 10.71 12.09 -3.51
N ALA A 210 10.19 12.09 -2.28
CA ALA A 210 10.15 13.28 -1.42
C ALA A 210 11.56 13.84 -1.18
N GLN A 211 12.51 12.96 -0.82
CA GLN A 211 13.92 13.35 -0.65
C GLN A 211 14.55 13.87 -1.94
N SER A 212 14.17 13.31 -3.10
CA SER A 212 14.68 13.77 -4.40
C SER A 212 14.19 15.17 -4.75
N LEU A 213 12.91 15.46 -4.47
CA LEU A 213 12.32 16.78 -4.68
C LEU A 213 12.93 17.83 -3.74
N GLU A 214 13.13 17.50 -2.47
CA GLU A 214 13.78 18.39 -1.50
C GLU A 214 15.21 18.74 -1.90
N LYS A 215 15.98 17.77 -2.42
CA LYS A 215 17.37 17.98 -2.87
C LYS A 215 17.50 18.59 -4.25
N GLY A 216 16.42 18.62 -5.03
CA GLY A 216 16.44 19.08 -6.42
C GLY A 216 17.19 18.14 -7.38
N GLU A 217 17.47 16.91 -6.95
CA GLU A 217 18.12 15.87 -7.76
C GLU A 217 17.61 14.48 -7.36
N ARG A 218 17.60 13.55 -8.31
CA ARG A 218 17.15 12.19 -8.09
C ARG A 218 18.11 11.40 -7.20
N VAL A 219 17.69 11.07 -5.99
CA VAL A 219 18.43 10.25 -5.03
C VAL A 219 17.74 8.93 -4.75
N GLY A 220 18.49 7.93 -4.32
CA GLY A 220 17.98 6.67 -3.81
C GLY A 220 18.18 6.54 -2.31
N THR A 221 17.41 5.64 -1.68
CA THR A 221 17.60 5.20 -0.30
C THR A 221 18.30 3.85 -0.26
N GLU A 222 19.21 3.65 0.69
CA GLU A 222 19.95 2.38 0.83
C GLU A 222 19.04 1.24 1.35
N THR A 223 18.05 1.60 2.13
CA THR A 223 17.08 0.65 2.72
C THR A 223 15.67 1.12 2.46
N VAL A 224 14.78 0.17 2.23
CA VAL A 224 13.33 0.37 2.10
C VAL A 224 12.66 -0.56 3.10
N ASP A 225 11.90 0.02 4.02
CA ASP A 225 11.19 -0.72 5.07
C ASP A 225 9.80 -0.12 5.27
N THR A 226 8.77 -0.82 4.79
CA THR A 226 7.37 -0.40 4.93
C THR A 226 6.41 -1.56 4.70
N ILE A 227 5.26 -1.53 5.36
CA ILE A 227 4.14 -2.46 5.10
C ILE A 227 3.43 -2.19 3.77
N ALA A 228 3.72 -1.08 3.11
CA ALA A 228 3.12 -0.67 1.84
C ALA A 228 3.94 -1.16 0.64
N ASP A 229 4.03 -2.49 0.43
CA ASP A 229 4.82 -3.16 -0.63
C ASP A 229 4.69 -2.48 -2.01
N GLY A 230 3.47 -2.07 -2.38
CA GLY A 230 3.18 -1.48 -3.70
C GLY A 230 3.87 -0.13 -3.97
N VAL A 231 4.35 0.55 -2.91
CA VAL A 231 5.10 1.81 -2.96
C VAL A 231 6.53 1.68 -2.44
N ALA A 232 6.98 0.49 -2.07
CA ALA A 232 8.32 0.20 -1.55
C ALA A 232 9.38 0.27 -2.66
N VAL A 233 9.75 1.50 -3.07
CA VAL A 233 10.69 1.77 -4.15
C VAL A 233 11.86 2.62 -3.63
N GLY A 234 13.07 2.07 -3.73
CA GLY A 234 14.28 2.71 -3.21
C GLY A 234 14.81 3.88 -4.05
N LYS A 235 14.33 4.05 -5.31
CA LYS A 235 14.76 5.15 -6.18
C LYS A 235 13.69 5.49 -7.19
N PRO A 236 13.34 6.79 -7.37
CA PRO A 236 12.42 7.23 -8.41
C PRO A 236 12.98 6.92 -9.82
N GLY A 237 12.09 6.77 -10.78
CA GLY A 237 12.48 6.72 -12.19
C GLY A 237 13.04 8.05 -12.66
N SER A 238 13.75 8.07 -13.79
CA SER A 238 14.28 9.32 -14.36
C SER A 238 13.18 10.14 -15.02
N LEU A 239 12.31 9.45 -15.77
CA LEU A 239 11.19 10.09 -16.46
C LEU A 239 10.10 10.51 -15.48
N THR A 240 9.81 9.65 -14.47
CA THR A 240 8.81 9.97 -13.44
C THR A 240 9.24 11.13 -12.57
N TYR A 241 10.52 11.22 -12.16
CA TYR A 241 11.03 12.35 -11.39
C TYR A 241 10.86 13.68 -12.15
N GLU A 242 11.15 13.70 -13.46
CA GLU A 242 10.97 14.88 -14.29
C GLU A 242 9.50 15.35 -14.30
N VAL A 243 8.54 14.44 -14.51
CA VAL A 243 7.11 14.77 -14.53
C VAL A 243 6.61 15.20 -13.15
N VAL A 244 7.01 14.47 -12.09
CA VAL A 244 6.57 14.78 -10.72
C VAL A 244 7.11 16.15 -10.28
N SER A 245 8.38 16.45 -10.56
CA SER A 245 8.98 17.75 -10.19
C SER A 245 8.31 18.94 -10.90
N GLU A 246 7.68 18.73 -12.05
CA GLU A 246 7.01 19.80 -12.82
C GLU A 246 5.52 19.94 -12.47
N ARG A 247 4.81 18.84 -12.15
CA ARG A 247 3.34 18.81 -12.13
C ARG A 247 2.70 18.44 -10.81
N VAL A 248 3.46 17.93 -9.85
CA VAL A 248 2.95 17.56 -8.53
C VAL A 248 3.20 18.71 -7.56
N ASP A 249 2.20 19.12 -6.83
CA ASP A 249 2.27 20.29 -5.96
C ASP A 249 3.08 19.99 -4.69
N GLU A 250 2.93 18.77 -4.13
CA GLU A 250 3.62 18.36 -2.91
C GLU A 250 3.77 16.83 -2.87
N VAL A 251 4.80 16.33 -2.21
CA VAL A 251 4.94 14.91 -1.85
C VAL A 251 5.21 14.81 -0.35
N VAL A 252 4.25 14.22 0.36
CA VAL A 252 4.29 14.03 1.81
C VAL A 252 4.58 12.59 2.21
N THR A 253 4.91 12.35 3.47
CA THR A 253 5.17 11.01 4.00
C THR A 253 4.24 10.70 5.16
N VAL A 254 3.90 9.42 5.33
CA VAL A 254 3.12 8.91 6.46
C VAL A 254 3.79 7.66 7.05
N SER A 255 3.57 7.42 8.32
CA SER A 255 4.11 6.26 9.02
C SER A 255 3.35 4.97 8.66
N ASP A 256 4.02 3.83 8.83
CA ASP A 256 3.38 2.51 8.72
C ASP A 256 2.25 2.30 9.74
N ALA A 257 2.32 2.96 10.88
CA ALA A 257 1.28 2.96 11.90
C ALA A 257 -0.02 3.62 11.37
N ALA A 258 0.11 4.81 10.76
CA ALA A 258 -1.00 5.50 10.12
C ALA A 258 -1.61 4.68 8.97
N ILE A 259 -0.76 4.06 8.15
CA ILE A 259 -1.21 3.17 7.06
C ILE A 259 -2.01 1.98 7.61
N ALA A 260 -1.49 1.30 8.64
CA ALA A 260 -2.14 0.15 9.24
C ALA A 260 -3.50 0.50 9.86
N ARG A 261 -3.58 1.62 10.59
CA ARG A 261 -4.83 2.16 11.14
C ARG A 261 -5.84 2.46 10.05
N THR A 262 -5.42 3.11 8.96
CA THR A 262 -6.29 3.42 7.82
C THR A 262 -6.81 2.16 7.11
N VAL A 263 -6.01 1.09 7.02
CA VAL A 263 -6.50 -0.22 6.50
C VAL A 263 -7.63 -0.75 7.38
N VAL A 264 -7.49 -0.69 8.71
CA VAL A 264 -8.55 -1.11 9.65
C VAL A 264 -9.81 -0.25 9.47
N ASP A 265 -9.67 1.07 9.42
CA ASP A 265 -10.78 1.99 9.20
C ASP A 265 -11.52 1.73 7.88
N LEU A 266 -10.82 1.50 6.78
CA LEU A 266 -11.42 1.14 5.49
C LEU A 266 -12.19 -0.17 5.57
N LEU A 267 -11.66 -1.20 6.24
CA LEU A 267 -12.35 -2.46 6.46
C LEU A 267 -13.60 -2.29 7.32
N GLU A 268 -13.51 -1.55 8.43
CA GLU A 268 -14.61 -1.41 9.39
C GLU A 268 -15.69 -0.44 8.92
N ARG A 269 -15.32 0.66 8.27
CA ARG A 269 -16.23 1.77 7.96
C ARG A 269 -16.71 1.74 6.51
N SER A 270 -15.83 1.49 5.55
CA SER A 270 -16.18 1.45 4.13
C SER A 270 -16.39 0.04 3.58
N LYS A 271 -16.12 -1.03 4.39
CA LYS A 271 -16.17 -2.44 3.98
C LYS A 271 -15.29 -2.75 2.78
N THR A 272 -14.22 -1.97 2.62
CA THR A 272 -13.31 -2.02 1.48
C THR A 272 -11.97 -2.59 1.92
N LEU A 273 -11.52 -3.66 1.23
CA LEU A 273 -10.21 -4.26 1.44
C LEU A 273 -9.18 -3.58 0.55
N VAL A 274 -8.13 -3.07 1.15
CA VAL A 274 -6.96 -2.51 0.47
C VAL A 274 -5.66 -3.10 1.03
N GLU A 275 -4.60 -3.04 0.25
CA GLU A 275 -3.22 -3.22 0.73
C GLU A 275 -2.67 -1.91 1.30
N GLY A 276 -1.49 -1.93 1.96
CA GLY A 276 -0.90 -0.71 2.51
C GLY A 276 -0.74 0.42 1.50
N ALA A 277 -0.29 0.11 0.27
CA ALA A 277 -0.20 1.07 -0.82
C ALA A 277 -1.57 1.62 -1.28
N GLY A 278 -2.65 0.88 -1.06
CA GLY A 278 -4.01 1.33 -1.35
C GLY A 278 -4.58 2.27 -0.27
N ALA A 279 -4.11 2.15 0.98
CA ALA A 279 -4.58 2.96 2.10
C ALA A 279 -3.83 4.29 2.25
N ILE A 280 -2.58 4.36 1.77
CA ILE A 280 -1.63 5.43 2.09
C ILE A 280 -2.13 6.84 1.71
N ALA A 281 -2.87 6.98 0.60
CA ALA A 281 -3.42 8.26 0.18
C ALA A 281 -4.48 8.80 1.18
N LEU A 282 -5.35 7.93 1.68
CA LEU A 282 -6.33 8.28 2.70
C LEU A 282 -5.66 8.51 4.06
N ALA A 283 -4.60 7.74 4.39
CA ALA A 283 -3.83 7.92 5.61
C ALA A 283 -3.26 9.35 5.71
N ALA A 284 -2.75 9.91 4.61
CA ALA A 284 -2.24 11.28 4.60
C ALA A 284 -3.30 12.34 4.90
N ILE A 285 -4.54 12.12 4.51
CA ILE A 285 -5.66 13.03 4.81
C ILE A 285 -6.06 12.90 6.28
N VAL A 286 -6.21 11.67 6.78
CA VAL A 286 -6.64 11.40 8.17
C VAL A 286 -5.59 11.89 9.19
N GLU A 287 -4.30 11.81 8.85
CA GLU A 287 -3.19 12.29 9.68
C GLU A 287 -2.85 13.78 9.45
N GLU A 288 -3.62 14.49 8.60
CA GLU A 288 -3.39 15.91 8.27
C GLU A 288 -1.94 16.16 7.81
N ALA A 289 -1.38 15.22 6.98
CA ALA A 289 0.01 15.29 6.53
C ALA A 289 0.29 16.45 5.56
N PHE A 290 -0.75 17.10 5.05
CA PHE A 290 -0.71 18.32 4.23
C PHE A 290 -1.91 19.23 4.59
N ASP A 291 -1.79 20.51 4.30
CA ASP A 291 -2.84 21.50 4.61
C ASP A 291 -4.02 21.39 3.61
N TYR A 292 -5.24 21.41 4.11
CA TYR A 292 -6.48 21.52 3.32
C TYR A 292 -7.56 22.31 4.09
N GLU A 293 -8.58 22.79 3.37
CA GLU A 293 -9.65 23.63 3.94
C GLU A 293 -10.87 22.78 4.35
N ASP A 294 -11.63 23.26 5.34
CA ASP A 294 -12.92 22.66 5.70
C ASP A 294 -13.88 22.69 4.49
N GLY A 295 -14.41 21.52 4.13
CA GLY A 295 -15.31 21.37 2.98
C GLY A 295 -14.59 21.23 1.62
N GLU A 296 -13.26 21.21 1.57
CA GLU A 296 -12.49 20.95 0.36
C GLU A 296 -12.83 19.56 -0.23
N THR A 297 -13.01 19.50 -1.55
CA THR A 297 -13.34 18.25 -2.24
C THR A 297 -12.06 17.49 -2.57
N ILE A 298 -11.81 16.40 -1.84
CA ILE A 298 -10.57 15.62 -1.92
C ILE A 298 -10.84 14.20 -2.38
N VAL A 299 -10.05 13.74 -3.36
CA VAL A 299 -10.14 12.39 -3.92
C VAL A 299 -8.85 11.62 -3.65
N PRO A 300 -8.80 10.73 -2.65
CA PRO A 300 -7.72 9.77 -2.50
C PRO A 300 -7.89 8.57 -3.44
N ALA A 301 -6.81 8.17 -4.11
CA ALA A 301 -6.76 6.97 -4.95
C ALA A 301 -6.42 5.73 -4.11
N LEU A 302 -7.37 4.81 -3.93
CA LEU A 302 -7.17 3.52 -3.29
C LEU A 302 -6.59 2.53 -4.32
N CYS A 303 -5.29 2.62 -4.59
CA CYS A 303 -4.65 2.13 -5.81
C CYS A 303 -4.46 0.60 -5.90
N GLY A 304 -4.65 -0.17 -4.80
CA GLY A 304 -4.48 -1.61 -4.80
C GLY A 304 -5.08 -2.33 -3.59
N GLY A 305 -5.45 -3.60 -3.78
CA GLY A 305 -6.06 -4.46 -2.77
C GLY A 305 -5.47 -5.88 -2.71
N ASN A 306 -4.33 -6.15 -3.37
CA ASN A 306 -3.72 -7.47 -3.45
C ASN A 306 -2.84 -7.80 -2.23
N ILE A 307 -3.45 -7.80 -1.06
CA ILE A 307 -2.76 -8.13 0.19
C ILE A 307 -2.81 -9.64 0.48
N ASP A 308 -1.69 -10.22 0.91
CA ASP A 308 -1.66 -11.58 1.45
C ASP A 308 -2.39 -11.62 2.81
N LEU A 309 -3.18 -12.67 3.05
CA LEU A 309 -3.99 -12.76 4.28
C LEU A 309 -3.16 -12.85 5.56
N ASN A 310 -1.94 -13.39 5.50
CA ASN A 310 -1.05 -13.39 6.66
C ASN A 310 -0.48 -11.99 6.93
N VAL A 311 -0.16 -11.25 5.86
CA VAL A 311 0.25 -9.84 5.97
C VAL A 311 -0.92 -9.01 6.48
N LEU A 312 -2.13 -9.21 5.95
CA LEU A 312 -3.35 -8.51 6.39
C LEU A 312 -3.59 -8.71 7.90
N ARG A 313 -3.43 -9.94 8.41
CA ARG A 313 -3.55 -10.20 9.84
C ARG A 313 -2.60 -9.34 10.66
N ASN A 314 -1.34 -9.24 10.24
CA ASN A 314 -0.35 -8.44 10.95
C ASN A 314 -0.66 -6.94 10.86
N VAL A 315 -1.09 -6.46 9.69
CA VAL A 315 -1.51 -5.07 9.48
C VAL A 315 -2.71 -4.72 10.36
N ILE A 316 -3.72 -5.59 10.41
CA ILE A 316 -4.90 -5.40 11.30
C ILE A 316 -4.46 -5.35 12.76
N THR A 317 -3.63 -6.28 13.21
CA THR A 317 -3.14 -6.27 14.60
C THR A 317 -2.41 -4.96 14.92
N ARG A 318 -1.52 -4.50 14.02
CA ARG A 318 -0.82 -3.22 14.19
C ARG A 318 -1.79 -2.03 14.24
N GLY A 319 -2.78 -1.98 13.35
CA GLY A 319 -3.79 -0.92 13.37
C GLY A 319 -4.63 -0.93 14.68
N LEU A 320 -4.99 -2.12 15.20
CA LEU A 320 -5.70 -2.24 16.47
C LEU A 320 -4.84 -1.81 17.68
N VAL A 321 -3.52 -2.03 17.62
CA VAL A 321 -2.56 -1.53 18.63
C VAL A 321 -2.54 -0.01 18.59
N GLU A 322 -2.41 0.59 17.41
CA GLU A 322 -2.40 2.04 17.23
C GLU A 322 -3.70 2.72 17.71
N ASP A 323 -4.84 2.03 17.64
CA ASP A 323 -6.13 2.50 18.18
C ASP A 323 -6.30 2.20 19.69
N GLY A 324 -5.31 1.57 20.32
CA GLY A 324 -5.42 1.11 21.72
C GLY A 324 -6.53 0.06 21.93
N ARG A 325 -6.85 -0.73 20.90
CA ARG A 325 -7.88 -1.79 20.91
C ARG A 325 -7.29 -3.19 21.10
N TYR A 326 -5.98 -3.31 20.94
CA TYR A 326 -5.20 -4.50 21.25
C TYR A 326 -3.99 -4.09 22.09
N LEU A 327 -3.75 -4.81 23.17
CA LEU A 327 -2.64 -4.62 24.08
C LEU A 327 -1.99 -5.97 24.36
N LYS A 328 -0.68 -6.06 24.16
CA LYS A 328 0.11 -7.17 24.66
C LYS A 328 0.97 -6.69 25.81
N LEU A 329 0.80 -7.30 26.97
CA LEU A 329 1.58 -6.97 28.16
C LEU A 329 2.19 -8.22 28.80
N LYS A 330 3.23 -8.00 29.56
CA LYS A 330 3.91 -9.01 30.35
C LYS A 330 3.97 -8.59 31.81
N THR A 331 3.79 -9.56 32.71
CA THR A 331 3.96 -9.37 34.16
C THR A 331 4.53 -10.61 34.83
N THR A 332 5.09 -10.43 36.00
CA THR A 332 5.65 -11.53 36.82
C THR A 332 4.73 -11.85 37.99
N LEU A 333 4.42 -13.11 38.16
CA LEU A 333 3.64 -13.62 39.29
C LEU A 333 4.46 -14.48 40.23
N GLU A 334 4.02 -14.57 41.50
CA GLU A 334 4.48 -15.65 42.38
C GLU A 334 3.99 -17.02 41.86
N ASP A 335 4.87 -18.01 41.75
CA ASP A 335 4.49 -19.37 41.31
C ASP A 335 3.77 -20.12 42.45
N ARG A 336 2.53 -19.74 42.71
CA ARG A 336 1.64 -20.34 43.69
C ARG A 336 0.21 -20.49 43.16
N PRO A 337 -0.56 -21.48 43.68
CA PRO A 337 -1.97 -21.63 43.34
C PRO A 337 -2.77 -20.34 43.60
N GLY A 338 -3.56 -19.90 42.63
CA GLY A 338 -4.42 -18.73 42.72
C GLY A 338 -3.79 -17.41 42.24
N ALA A 339 -2.47 -17.34 42.01
CA ALA A 339 -1.85 -16.10 41.55
C ALA A 339 -2.37 -15.63 40.19
N LEU A 340 -2.49 -16.54 39.21
CA LEU A 340 -3.08 -16.24 37.90
C LEU A 340 -4.56 -15.86 38.00
N GLU A 341 -5.34 -16.51 38.87
CA GLU A 341 -6.75 -16.18 39.11
C GLU A 341 -6.93 -14.73 39.59
N GLN A 342 -6.05 -14.27 40.50
CA GLN A 342 -6.06 -12.89 40.98
C GLN A 342 -5.81 -11.91 39.84
N LEU A 343 -4.78 -12.13 39.00
CA LEU A 343 -4.48 -11.31 37.84
C LEU A 343 -5.66 -11.24 36.87
N ILE A 344 -6.25 -12.39 36.51
CA ILE A 344 -7.40 -12.44 35.59
C ILE A 344 -8.62 -11.71 36.17
N THR A 345 -8.79 -11.71 37.51
CA THR A 345 -9.89 -11.00 38.16
C THR A 345 -9.74 -9.49 37.98
N VAL A 346 -8.54 -8.93 38.16
CA VAL A 346 -8.27 -7.49 37.93
C VAL A 346 -8.58 -7.11 36.47
N ILE A 347 -8.13 -7.91 35.51
CA ILE A 347 -8.36 -7.68 34.07
C ILE A 347 -9.87 -7.75 33.76
N ALA A 348 -10.59 -8.70 34.33
CA ALA A 348 -12.04 -8.85 34.13
C ALA A 348 -12.82 -7.68 34.76
N ASP A 349 -12.43 -7.21 35.95
CA ASP A 349 -13.05 -6.06 36.62
C ASP A 349 -12.82 -4.76 35.83
N ALA A 350 -11.63 -4.60 35.21
CA ALA A 350 -11.34 -3.55 34.25
C ALA A 350 -12.10 -3.71 32.91
N ARG A 351 -12.83 -4.80 32.72
CA ARG A 351 -13.62 -5.12 31.51
C ARG A 351 -12.78 -5.25 30.23
N ALA A 352 -11.53 -5.66 30.32
CA ALA A 352 -10.73 -6.10 29.20
C ALA A 352 -11.03 -7.59 28.90
N ASN A 353 -11.07 -7.94 27.62
CA ASN A 353 -11.21 -9.33 27.20
C ASN A 353 -9.84 -9.95 26.95
N ILE A 354 -9.65 -11.23 27.25
CA ILE A 354 -8.38 -11.93 27.11
C ILE A 354 -8.44 -12.80 25.86
N PHE A 355 -7.59 -12.51 24.86
CA PHE A 355 -7.43 -13.33 23.65
C PHE A 355 -6.46 -14.47 23.84
N GLY A 356 -5.39 -14.24 24.59
CA GLY A 356 -4.34 -15.23 24.83
C GLY A 356 -3.65 -15.04 26.15
N ILE A 357 -3.15 -16.15 26.71
CA ILE A 357 -2.31 -16.18 27.90
C ILE A 357 -1.17 -17.14 27.60
N GLU A 358 0.07 -16.65 27.69
CA GLU A 358 1.26 -17.49 27.70
C GLU A 358 1.86 -17.49 29.11
N HIS A 359 2.16 -18.66 29.65
CA HIS A 359 2.63 -18.83 31.01
C HIS A 359 3.97 -19.56 31.01
N GLU A 360 5.07 -18.82 31.24
CA GLU A 360 6.44 -19.31 31.19
C GLU A 360 7.00 -19.52 32.62
N ARG A 361 7.56 -20.72 32.86
CA ARG A 361 8.18 -21.11 34.17
C ARG A 361 9.64 -21.45 34.06
N THR A 362 10.20 -21.47 32.87
CA THR A 362 11.51 -22.08 32.59
C THR A 362 12.60 -21.07 32.19
N SER A 363 12.28 -19.76 32.15
CA SER A 363 13.28 -18.75 31.83
C SER A 363 14.38 -18.69 32.89
N LEU A 364 15.63 -18.71 32.43
CA LEU A 364 16.83 -18.61 33.31
C LEU A 364 17.01 -17.22 33.95
N GLU A 365 16.29 -16.23 33.50
CA GLU A 365 16.34 -14.84 33.96
C GLU A 365 15.40 -14.59 35.15
N MET A 366 14.49 -15.51 35.44
CA MET A 366 13.54 -15.39 36.55
C MET A 366 14.09 -15.85 37.89
N SER A 367 13.64 -15.21 38.97
CA SER A 367 13.93 -15.65 40.34
C SER A 367 13.19 -16.97 40.63
N VAL A 368 13.82 -17.81 41.48
CA VAL A 368 13.20 -19.07 41.93
C VAL A 368 11.88 -18.78 42.66
N GLY A 369 10.76 -19.34 42.17
CA GLY A 369 9.43 -19.13 42.74
C GLY A 369 8.63 -18.01 42.07
N ALA A 370 9.12 -17.46 40.97
CA ALA A 370 8.39 -16.54 40.10
C ALA A 370 8.02 -17.22 38.78
N THR A 371 6.99 -16.71 38.10
CA THR A 371 6.58 -17.11 36.79
C THR A 371 6.18 -15.90 35.96
N GLU A 372 6.49 -15.91 34.69
CA GLU A 372 6.17 -14.84 33.75
C GLU A 372 4.86 -15.17 33.03
N VAL A 373 4.00 -14.18 32.85
CA VAL A 373 2.75 -14.29 32.13
C VAL A 373 2.67 -13.19 31.07
N GLU A 374 2.55 -13.59 29.82
CA GLU A 374 2.19 -12.70 28.72
C GLU A 374 0.69 -12.77 28.45
N LEU A 375 0.09 -11.64 28.23
CA LEU A 375 -1.34 -11.48 28.02
C LEU A 375 -1.61 -10.70 26.74
N ASP A 376 -2.43 -11.29 25.87
CA ASP A 376 -3.01 -10.61 24.73
C ASP A 376 -4.43 -10.16 25.09
N LEU A 377 -4.68 -8.85 25.08
CA LEU A 377 -5.90 -8.24 25.60
C LEU A 377 -6.63 -7.41 24.53
N GLU A 378 -7.95 -7.54 24.50
CA GLU A 378 -8.83 -6.61 23.79
C GLU A 378 -9.21 -5.46 24.73
N THR A 379 -8.96 -4.25 24.27
CA THR A 379 -9.23 -3.01 24.99
C THR A 379 -10.14 -2.09 24.16
N ARG A 380 -10.53 -0.92 24.69
CA ARG A 380 -11.52 -0.04 24.07
C ARG A 380 -10.96 1.34 23.73
N GLY A 381 -9.67 1.44 23.50
CA GLY A 381 -8.95 2.67 23.21
C GLY A 381 -7.92 3.01 24.28
N HIS A 382 -7.10 4.01 24.00
CA HIS A 382 -5.94 4.41 24.83
C HIS A 382 -6.29 4.73 26.28
N SER A 383 -7.45 5.38 26.53
CA SER A 383 -7.91 5.67 27.90
C SER A 383 -8.16 4.38 28.70
N HIS A 384 -8.75 3.37 28.08
CA HIS A 384 -8.98 2.08 28.73
C HIS A 384 -7.69 1.31 28.96
N VAL A 385 -6.71 1.40 28.04
CA VAL A 385 -5.37 0.85 28.25
C VAL A 385 -4.71 1.49 29.47
N ALA A 386 -4.76 2.83 29.58
CA ALA A 386 -4.17 3.55 30.70
C ALA A 386 -4.84 3.20 32.04
N GLU A 387 -6.17 3.09 32.07
CA GLU A 387 -6.96 2.67 33.24
C GLU A 387 -6.58 1.25 33.69
N LEU A 388 -6.52 0.30 32.76
CA LEU A 388 -6.16 -1.09 33.04
C LEU A 388 -4.73 -1.22 33.61
N ILE A 389 -3.77 -0.51 33.04
CA ILE A 389 -2.39 -0.51 33.53
C ILE A 389 -2.34 0.05 34.96
N ALA A 390 -3.01 1.18 35.23
CA ALA A 390 -3.05 1.77 36.53
C ALA A 390 -3.71 0.86 37.59
N GLU A 391 -4.76 0.10 37.25
CA GLU A 391 -5.39 -0.88 38.14
C GLU A 391 -4.44 -2.05 38.43
N LEU A 392 -3.74 -2.58 37.43
CA LEU A 392 -2.76 -3.65 37.61
C LEU A 392 -1.60 -3.20 38.52
N GLU A 393 -1.07 -2.01 38.31
CA GLU A 393 0.00 -1.43 39.13
C GLU A 393 -0.45 -1.17 40.59
N ALA A 394 -1.71 -0.72 40.78
CA ALA A 394 -2.29 -0.51 42.11
C ALA A 394 -2.44 -1.81 42.92
N GLU A 395 -2.69 -2.93 42.23
CA GLU A 395 -2.73 -4.27 42.84
C GLU A 395 -1.32 -4.91 42.98
N GLY A 396 -0.27 -4.15 42.59
CA GLY A 396 1.13 -4.53 42.82
C GLY A 396 1.78 -5.36 41.71
N TYR A 397 1.14 -5.41 40.52
CA TYR A 397 1.77 -6.04 39.36
C TYR A 397 2.74 -5.09 38.67
N GLU A 398 3.94 -5.58 38.34
CA GLU A 398 4.87 -4.89 37.47
C GLU A 398 4.45 -5.19 36.01
N VAL A 399 4.09 -4.16 35.24
CA VAL A 399 3.58 -4.31 33.87
C VAL A 399 4.63 -3.82 32.88
N GLU A 400 4.99 -4.70 31.95
CA GLU A 400 5.79 -4.36 30.77
C GLU A 400 4.86 -4.41 29.54
N ILE A 401 4.71 -3.31 28.82
CA ILE A 401 3.96 -3.24 27.57
C ILE A 401 4.87 -3.75 26.46
N LEU A 402 4.42 -4.78 25.73
CA LEU A 402 5.15 -5.37 24.62
C LEU A 402 4.70 -4.75 23.28
N VAL A 403 3.41 -4.46 23.14
CA VAL A 403 2.80 -3.72 22.01
C VAL A 403 1.53 -3.05 22.47
#